data_b5ed070997bff9c0082628723ed1aa8c
#
_entry.id   b5ed070997bff9c0082628723ed1aa8c
#
_cell.length_a   1.000
_cell.length_b   1.000
_cell.length_c   1.000
_cell.angle_alpha   90.00
_cell.angle_beta   90.00
_cell.angle_gamma   90.00
#
_symmetry.space_group_name_H-M   'P 1'
#
loop_
_entity.id
_entity.type
_entity.pdbx_description
1 polymer ?
#
loop_
_entity_poly.entity_id
_entity_poly.type
_entity_poly.pdbx_seq_one_letter_code
_entity_poly.pdbx_strand_id
1 'polypeptide(L)'
;LMAAEIRKGDALAAFAECDAVAEGEFSTPVQAHIFLETENGTAQLEEDGAISMTVSTQSPFRDRLEIGHALGIPFDRIRIASPCLGGGFGGKDGATVQCLLALAALHADGRPVKMQWEREENLAAGYRRHACRMRYRLGAKQDGTLHALECELIYDTGAYAHLGGEVMELGMEHAGGPYRIPHNLIRGKCVH
;
A
#
# COMPACT_ATOMS: atom_id res chain seq x y z
N LEU A 1 1.07 -11.65 -10.48
CA LEU A 1 1.93 -10.61 -11.05
C LEU A 1 1.08 -9.66 -11.86
N MET A 2 1.33 -8.38 -11.73
CA MET A 2 0.62 -7.32 -12.41
C MET A 2 1.62 -6.49 -13.22
N ALA A 3 1.22 -6.05 -14.42
CA ALA A 3 1.98 -5.11 -15.22
C ALA A 3 1.00 -4.11 -15.86
N ALA A 4 1.41 -2.86 -15.94
CA ALA A 4 0.62 -1.79 -16.50
C ALA A 4 1.50 -0.79 -17.28
N GLU A 5 0.89 -0.02 -18.17
CA GLU A 5 1.57 1.02 -18.93
C GLU A 5 0.69 2.28 -18.98
N ILE A 6 1.30 3.42 -18.74
CA ILE A 6 0.71 4.75 -18.97
C ILE A 6 1.45 5.38 -20.15
N ARG A 7 0.70 5.81 -21.16
CA ARG A 7 1.27 6.45 -22.35
C ARG A 7 0.55 7.78 -22.63
N LYS A 8 1.36 8.80 -22.88
CA LYS A 8 0.89 10.11 -23.35
C LYS A 8 1.82 10.60 -24.47
N GLY A 9 1.28 10.90 -25.62
CA GLY A 9 2.08 11.24 -26.79
C GLY A 9 2.96 10.07 -27.25
N ASP A 10 4.07 10.38 -27.90
CA ASP A 10 5.10 9.40 -28.30
C ASP A 10 6.44 9.75 -27.65
N ALA A 11 6.69 9.20 -26.48
CA ALA A 11 7.92 9.49 -25.71
C ALA A 11 9.17 9.00 -26.47
N LEU A 12 9.10 7.84 -27.10
CA LEU A 12 10.27 7.25 -27.77
C LEU A 12 10.71 8.08 -28.96
N ALA A 13 9.78 8.55 -29.80
CA ALA A 13 10.08 9.45 -30.90
C ALA A 13 10.52 10.84 -30.40
N ALA A 14 9.89 11.36 -29.33
CA ALA A 14 10.17 12.68 -28.77
C ALA A 14 11.60 12.85 -28.21
N PHE A 15 12.27 11.77 -27.85
CA PHE A 15 13.68 11.86 -27.44
C PHE A 15 14.62 12.35 -28.54
N ALA A 16 14.29 12.12 -29.82
CA ALA A 16 15.06 12.62 -30.93
C ALA A 16 14.99 14.16 -31.07
N GLU A 17 14.00 14.77 -30.45
CA GLU A 17 13.78 16.20 -30.43
C GLU A 17 14.38 16.91 -29.20
N CYS A 18 14.98 16.15 -28.26
CA CYS A 18 15.56 16.70 -27.05
C CYS A 18 17.00 17.15 -27.29
N ASP A 19 17.36 18.29 -26.72
CA ASP A 19 18.72 18.83 -26.77
C ASP A 19 19.61 18.19 -25.68
N ALA A 20 19.00 17.71 -24.60
CA ALA A 20 19.69 16.99 -23.53
C ALA A 20 18.84 15.78 -23.07
N VAL A 21 19.52 14.67 -22.80
CA VAL A 21 18.90 13.46 -22.25
C VAL A 21 19.72 12.98 -21.05
N ALA A 22 19.04 12.75 -19.93
CA ALA A 22 19.62 12.16 -18.72
C ALA A 22 18.98 10.80 -18.46
N GLU A 23 19.78 9.84 -18.04
CA GLU A 23 19.35 8.50 -17.66
C GLU A 23 19.86 8.14 -16.28
N GLY A 24 19.07 7.37 -15.52
CA GLY A 24 19.49 6.92 -14.20
C GLY A 24 18.70 5.70 -13.73
N GLU A 25 19.37 4.89 -12.94
CA GLU A 25 18.76 3.77 -12.22
C GLU A 25 18.79 4.07 -10.72
N PHE A 26 17.67 3.80 -10.04
CA PHE A 26 17.50 4.06 -8.62
C PHE A 26 16.86 2.84 -7.97
N SER A 27 17.10 2.68 -6.67
CA SER A 27 16.40 1.66 -5.89
C SER A 27 16.05 2.17 -4.51
N THR A 28 14.92 1.71 -4.01
CA THR A 28 14.52 1.90 -2.62
C THR A 28 14.38 0.54 -1.95
N PRO A 29 14.86 0.38 -0.73
CA PRO A 29 14.71 -0.89 0.00
C PRO A 29 13.28 -1.06 0.54
N VAL A 30 12.98 -2.27 0.99
CA VAL A 30 11.86 -2.53 1.90
C VAL A 30 12.02 -1.68 3.16
N GLN A 31 10.94 -1.04 3.61
CA GLN A 31 11.00 -0.14 4.76
C GLN A 31 9.75 -0.26 5.62
N ALA A 32 9.94 -0.35 6.94
CA ALA A 32 8.85 -0.28 7.90
C ALA A 32 8.34 1.16 8.04
N HIS A 33 7.04 1.33 8.23
CA HIS A 33 6.39 2.65 8.37
C HIS A 33 6.72 3.34 9.70
N ILE A 34 7.04 2.58 10.74
CA ILE A 34 7.43 3.03 12.10
C ILE A 34 6.47 4.11 12.64
N PHE A 35 5.16 3.87 12.53
CA PHE A 35 4.17 4.69 13.22
C PHE A 35 4.33 4.55 14.74
N LEU A 36 4.04 5.63 15.49
CA LEU A 36 4.27 5.68 16.93
C LEU A 36 3.39 4.67 17.69
N GLU A 37 2.10 4.65 17.40
CA GLU A 37 1.14 3.70 17.94
C GLU A 37 1.26 2.35 17.23
N THR A 38 1.74 1.33 17.92
CA THR A 38 1.82 -0.04 17.39
C THR A 38 0.44 -0.62 17.08
N GLU A 39 0.39 -1.73 16.35
CA GLU A 39 -0.84 -2.44 16.06
C GLU A 39 -1.54 -2.82 17.35
N ASN A 40 -2.83 -2.46 17.48
CA ASN A 40 -3.60 -2.74 18.69
C ASN A 40 -5.10 -2.70 18.43
N GLY A 41 -5.84 -3.25 19.38
CA GLY A 41 -7.29 -3.15 19.39
C GLY A 41 -7.93 -4.00 20.49
N THR A 42 -9.24 -3.88 20.54
CA THR A 42 -10.13 -4.70 21.37
C THR A 42 -11.25 -5.28 20.52
N ALA A 43 -11.73 -6.47 20.88
CA ALA A 43 -12.89 -7.08 20.25
C ALA A 43 -13.77 -7.79 21.28
N GLN A 44 -15.04 -7.91 20.97
CA GLN A 44 -16.01 -8.63 21.80
C GLN A 44 -17.09 -9.27 20.92
N LEU A 45 -17.50 -10.48 21.25
CA LEU A 45 -18.70 -11.10 20.71
C LEU A 45 -19.91 -10.58 21.47
N GLU A 46 -20.80 -9.90 20.77
CA GLU A 46 -22.01 -9.32 21.33
C GLU A 46 -23.12 -10.38 21.50
N GLU A 47 -24.15 -10.08 22.31
CA GLU A 47 -25.29 -10.98 22.55
C GLU A 47 -26.05 -11.29 21.25
N ASP A 48 -26.08 -10.36 20.29
CA ASP A 48 -26.74 -10.56 18.99
C ASP A 48 -25.89 -11.38 18.00
N GLY A 49 -24.74 -11.87 18.44
CA GLY A 49 -23.80 -12.67 17.64
C GLY A 49 -22.93 -11.87 16.67
N ALA A 50 -22.95 -10.53 16.75
CA ALA A 50 -22.00 -9.70 16.02
C ALA A 50 -20.67 -9.57 16.77
N ILE A 51 -19.59 -9.35 16.06
CA ILE A 51 -18.28 -8.99 16.63
C ILE A 51 -18.13 -7.48 16.56
N SER A 52 -18.02 -6.83 17.72
CA SER A 52 -17.68 -5.41 17.84
C SER A 52 -16.21 -5.24 18.11
N MET A 53 -15.56 -4.36 17.36
CA MET A 53 -14.12 -4.12 17.43
C MET A 53 -13.83 -2.63 17.51
N THR A 54 -12.87 -2.26 18.36
CA THR A 54 -12.24 -0.94 18.35
C THR A 54 -10.77 -1.16 18.07
N VAL A 55 -10.31 -0.77 16.87
CA VAL A 55 -8.97 -1.09 16.39
C VAL A 55 -8.30 0.11 15.74
N SER A 56 -6.98 0.16 15.81
CA SER A 56 -6.15 1.14 15.13
C SER A 56 -6.01 0.71 13.66
N THR A 57 -6.79 1.33 12.76
CA THR A 57 -6.82 1.00 11.33
C THR A 57 -7.07 2.22 10.45
N GLN A 58 -6.50 2.23 9.25
CA GLN A 58 -6.76 3.22 8.20
C GLN A 58 -7.98 2.85 7.34
N SER A 59 -8.38 1.57 7.32
CA SER A 59 -9.37 1.02 6.40
C SER A 59 -10.39 0.11 7.09
N PRO A 60 -11.27 0.61 7.95
CA PRO A 60 -12.22 -0.23 8.70
C PRO A 60 -13.16 -1.05 7.79
N PHE A 61 -13.48 -0.57 6.61
CA PHE A 61 -14.29 -1.32 5.64
C PHE A 61 -13.52 -2.48 5.00
N ARG A 62 -12.25 -2.30 4.69
CA ARG A 62 -11.36 -3.36 4.18
C ARG A 62 -11.16 -4.42 5.26
N ASP A 63 -10.88 -4.02 6.49
CA ASP A 63 -10.74 -4.94 7.62
C ASP A 63 -11.98 -5.83 7.78
N ARG A 64 -13.18 -5.29 7.63
CA ARG A 64 -14.43 -6.06 7.67
C ARG A 64 -14.47 -7.14 6.59
N LEU A 65 -14.06 -6.80 5.37
CA LEU A 65 -13.97 -7.76 4.26
C LEU A 65 -12.96 -8.86 4.56
N GLU A 66 -11.77 -8.49 5.00
CA GLU A 66 -10.69 -9.43 5.28
C GLU A 66 -11.05 -10.38 6.44
N ILE A 67 -11.63 -9.86 7.54
CA ILE A 67 -12.14 -10.68 8.65
C ILE A 67 -13.25 -11.61 8.18
N GLY A 68 -14.21 -11.09 7.41
CA GLY A 68 -15.32 -11.88 6.89
C GLY A 68 -14.86 -13.04 6.02
N HIS A 69 -13.89 -12.81 5.13
CA HIS A 69 -13.30 -13.84 4.28
C HIS A 69 -12.45 -14.83 5.09
N ALA A 70 -11.63 -14.34 6.03
CA ALA A 70 -10.72 -15.19 6.80
C ALA A 70 -11.45 -16.13 7.76
N LEU A 71 -12.55 -15.67 8.36
CA LEU A 71 -13.29 -16.41 9.41
C LEU A 71 -14.63 -16.97 8.93
N GLY A 72 -15.05 -16.70 7.70
CA GLY A 72 -16.34 -17.11 7.18
C GLY A 72 -17.53 -16.43 7.87
N ILE A 73 -17.34 -15.20 8.38
CA ILE A 73 -18.37 -14.44 9.11
C ILE A 73 -19.08 -13.51 8.13
N PRO A 74 -20.43 -13.43 8.17
CA PRO A 74 -21.19 -12.48 7.38
C PRO A 74 -20.76 -11.03 7.67
N PHE A 75 -20.62 -10.23 6.64
CA PHE A 75 -20.11 -8.88 6.68
C PHE A 75 -20.90 -7.95 7.62
N ASP A 76 -22.21 -8.12 7.70
CA ASP A 76 -23.12 -7.39 8.58
C ASP A 76 -22.98 -7.76 10.06
N ARG A 77 -22.29 -8.85 10.36
CA ARG A 77 -21.98 -9.31 11.72
C ARG A 77 -20.64 -8.77 12.25
N ILE A 78 -19.97 -7.90 11.52
CA ILE A 78 -18.68 -7.33 11.92
C ILE A 78 -18.84 -5.81 12.01
N ARG A 79 -18.62 -5.25 13.19
CA ARG A 79 -18.67 -3.81 13.48
C ARG A 79 -17.28 -3.35 13.85
N ILE A 80 -16.75 -2.35 13.13
CA ILE A 80 -15.41 -1.81 13.39
C ILE A 80 -15.51 -0.32 13.62
N ALA A 81 -14.97 0.13 14.74
CA ALA A 81 -14.72 1.53 15.06
C ALA A 81 -13.20 1.78 15.03
N SER A 82 -12.77 2.83 14.33
CA SER A 82 -11.40 3.31 14.36
C SER A 82 -11.37 4.64 15.13
N PRO A 83 -10.77 4.70 16.30
CA PRO A 83 -10.54 5.96 17.02
C PRO A 83 -9.45 6.80 16.31
N CYS A 84 -9.05 7.92 16.93
CA CYS A 84 -7.91 8.70 16.44
C CYS A 84 -6.67 7.83 16.32
N LEU A 85 -6.10 7.78 15.12
CA LEU A 85 -4.98 6.93 14.77
C LEU A 85 -3.64 7.57 15.15
N GLY A 86 -2.79 6.86 15.85
CA GLY A 86 -1.44 7.30 16.23
C GLY A 86 -0.40 7.07 15.13
N GLY A 87 -0.79 7.31 13.87
CA GLY A 87 -0.01 7.10 12.67
C GLY A 87 -0.29 5.77 11.98
N GLY A 88 -0.11 5.72 10.67
CA GLY A 88 -0.30 4.51 9.87
C GLY A 88 0.55 4.55 8.61
N PHE A 89 0.48 5.65 7.83
CA PHE A 89 1.31 5.90 6.64
C PHE A 89 1.22 4.78 5.58
N GLY A 90 0.06 4.10 5.50
CA GLY A 90 -0.15 2.92 4.67
C GLY A 90 0.15 1.59 5.37
N GLY A 91 0.78 1.59 6.53
CA GLY A 91 1.11 0.37 7.29
C GLY A 91 -0.07 -0.25 8.05
N LYS A 92 -1.19 0.48 8.19
CA LYS A 92 -2.43 0.02 8.82
C LYS A 92 -3.60 -0.01 7.82
N ASP A 93 -3.30 -0.21 6.55
CA ASP A 93 -4.29 -0.29 5.47
C ASP A 93 -4.55 -1.75 5.06
N GLY A 94 -5.07 -2.52 6.00
CA GLY A 94 -5.40 -3.93 5.90
C GLY A 94 -5.28 -4.61 7.24
N ALA A 95 -5.89 -5.80 7.37
CA ALA A 95 -5.94 -6.51 8.63
C ALA A 95 -4.59 -7.11 9.02
N THR A 96 -4.11 -6.75 10.21
CA THR A 96 -2.95 -7.34 10.88
C THR A 96 -3.42 -8.08 12.14
N VAL A 97 -3.71 -7.35 13.23
CA VAL A 97 -4.25 -7.92 14.48
C VAL A 97 -5.75 -8.21 14.43
N GLN A 98 -6.48 -7.63 13.49
CA GLN A 98 -7.94 -7.63 13.45
C GLN A 98 -8.53 -9.03 13.32
N CYS A 99 -7.99 -9.86 12.41
CA CYS A 99 -8.45 -11.25 12.27
C CYS A 99 -8.18 -12.07 13.52
N LEU A 100 -7.04 -11.87 14.17
CA LEU A 100 -6.68 -12.56 15.41
C LEU A 100 -7.56 -12.11 16.59
N LEU A 101 -7.85 -10.82 16.69
CA LEU A 101 -8.78 -10.27 17.69
C LEU A 101 -10.18 -10.82 17.49
N ALA A 102 -10.69 -10.85 16.27
CA ALA A 102 -12.00 -11.40 15.95
C ALA A 102 -12.07 -12.88 16.30
N LEU A 103 -11.06 -13.66 15.95
CA LEU A 103 -10.96 -15.07 16.31
C LEU A 103 -10.94 -15.27 17.84
N ALA A 104 -10.15 -14.48 18.56
CA ALA A 104 -10.07 -14.55 20.02
C ALA A 104 -11.41 -14.20 20.67
N ALA A 105 -12.14 -13.19 20.15
CA ALA A 105 -13.45 -12.80 20.66
C ALA A 105 -14.50 -13.92 20.51
N LEU A 106 -14.45 -14.69 19.42
CA LEU A 106 -15.33 -15.85 19.21
C LEU A 106 -15.18 -16.94 20.29
N HIS A 107 -13.99 -17.02 20.91
CA HIS A 107 -13.65 -18.04 21.91
C HIS A 107 -13.54 -17.50 23.34
N ALA A 108 -13.98 -16.26 23.58
CA ALA A 108 -13.85 -15.60 24.88
C ALA A 108 -15.14 -15.61 25.72
N ASP A 109 -16.16 -16.38 25.33
CA ASP A 109 -17.44 -16.49 26.03
C ASP A 109 -18.08 -15.11 26.30
N GLY A 110 -18.11 -14.23 25.28
CA GLY A 110 -18.67 -12.87 25.37
C GLY A 110 -17.80 -11.87 26.14
N ARG A 111 -16.66 -12.28 26.65
CA ARG A 111 -15.73 -11.35 27.32
C ARG A 111 -14.94 -10.55 26.31
N PRO A 112 -14.64 -9.25 26.59
CA PRO A 112 -13.80 -8.46 25.72
C PRO A 112 -12.36 -8.99 25.72
N VAL A 113 -11.74 -9.01 24.54
CA VAL A 113 -10.33 -9.36 24.35
C VAL A 113 -9.56 -8.13 23.89
N LYS A 114 -8.31 -8.03 24.26
CA LYS A 114 -7.39 -6.97 23.83
C LYS A 114 -6.13 -7.59 23.28
N MET A 115 -5.61 -7.02 22.20
CA MET A 115 -4.29 -7.32 21.64
C MET A 115 -3.56 -6.00 21.41
N GLN A 116 -2.25 -6.02 21.67
CA GLN A 116 -1.36 -4.94 21.36
C GLN A 116 0.01 -5.55 21.07
N TRP A 117 0.54 -5.24 19.88
CA TRP A 117 1.89 -5.66 19.52
C TRP A 117 2.93 -4.78 20.19
N GLU A 118 4.03 -5.38 20.60
CA GLU A 118 5.24 -4.65 20.92
C GLU A 118 5.89 -4.10 19.65
N ARG A 119 6.89 -3.24 19.79
CA ARG A 119 7.55 -2.64 18.61
C ARG A 119 8.27 -3.69 17.76
N GLU A 120 8.88 -4.66 18.38
CA GLU A 120 9.56 -5.79 17.75
C GLU A 120 8.60 -6.65 16.95
N GLU A 121 7.43 -6.96 17.48
CA GLU A 121 6.38 -7.70 16.79
C GLU A 121 5.87 -6.92 15.59
N ASN A 122 5.64 -5.64 15.76
CA ASN A 122 5.19 -4.76 14.69
C ASN A 122 6.24 -4.66 13.55
N LEU A 123 7.52 -4.61 13.91
CA LEU A 123 8.62 -4.65 12.96
C LEU A 123 8.79 -6.03 12.30
N ALA A 124 8.43 -7.11 12.94
CA ALA A 124 8.55 -8.46 12.40
C ALA A 124 7.37 -8.84 11.50
N ALA A 125 6.14 -8.54 11.90
CA ALA A 125 4.92 -9.04 11.29
C ALA A 125 4.07 -7.99 10.56
N GLY A 126 4.30 -6.69 10.78
CA GLY A 126 3.55 -5.61 10.16
C GLY A 126 3.87 -5.45 8.67
N TYR A 127 3.01 -4.73 7.96
CA TYR A 127 3.22 -4.40 6.55
C TYR A 127 4.48 -3.57 6.33
N ARG A 128 5.02 -3.65 5.10
CA ARG A 128 6.22 -2.94 4.66
C ARG A 128 5.92 -2.13 3.41
N ARG A 129 6.59 -1.00 3.25
CA ARG A 129 6.70 -0.35 1.96
C ARG A 129 7.50 -1.25 1.02
N HIS A 130 6.98 -1.52 -0.16
CA HIS A 130 7.64 -2.35 -1.16
C HIS A 130 9.00 -1.78 -1.57
N ALA A 131 9.99 -2.65 -1.75
CA ALA A 131 11.19 -2.28 -2.48
C ALA A 131 10.81 -1.93 -3.92
N CYS A 132 11.52 -0.99 -4.51
CA CYS A 132 11.31 -0.60 -5.90
C CYS A 132 12.64 -0.40 -6.61
N ARG A 133 12.76 -0.95 -7.82
CA ARG A 133 13.80 -0.56 -8.79
C ARG A 133 13.19 0.34 -9.83
N MET A 134 13.88 1.42 -10.14
CA MET A 134 13.39 2.46 -11.02
C MET A 134 14.44 2.75 -12.07
N ARG A 135 14.04 2.80 -13.33
CA ARG A 135 14.85 3.31 -14.43
C ARG A 135 14.15 4.51 -15.03
N TYR A 136 14.85 5.62 -15.11
CA TYR A 136 14.37 6.86 -15.69
C TYR A 136 15.24 7.28 -16.87
N ARG A 137 14.57 7.77 -17.90
CA ARG A 137 15.16 8.50 -19.01
C ARG A 137 14.35 9.77 -19.23
N LEU A 138 14.98 10.93 -19.11
CA LEU A 138 14.34 12.23 -19.16
C LEU A 138 15.00 13.10 -20.22
N GLY A 139 14.19 13.64 -21.12
CA GLY A 139 14.65 14.53 -22.19
C GLY A 139 14.15 15.95 -21.99
N ALA A 140 15.03 16.93 -22.25
CA ALA A 140 14.73 18.35 -22.15
C ALA A 140 15.15 19.11 -23.40
N LYS A 141 14.53 20.25 -23.64
CA LYS A 141 14.93 21.26 -24.63
C LYS A 141 16.04 22.14 -24.09
N GLN A 142 16.70 22.93 -24.96
CA GLN A 142 17.80 23.83 -24.63
C GLN A 142 17.41 24.88 -23.55
N ASP A 143 16.14 25.27 -23.49
CA ASP A 143 15.60 26.21 -22.50
C ASP A 143 15.27 25.58 -21.14
N GLY A 144 15.53 24.28 -20.97
CA GLY A 144 15.24 23.52 -19.75
C GLY A 144 13.82 22.96 -19.69
N THR A 145 12.99 23.16 -20.71
CA THR A 145 11.64 22.58 -20.77
C THR A 145 11.71 21.07 -20.90
N LEU A 146 11.08 20.34 -19.98
CA LEU A 146 11.00 18.89 -20.05
C LEU A 146 10.09 18.47 -21.21
N HIS A 147 10.56 17.51 -22.01
CA HIS A 147 9.87 17.15 -23.26
C HIS A 147 9.45 15.68 -23.32
N ALA A 148 10.31 14.75 -22.91
CA ALA A 148 10.05 13.32 -22.95
C ALA A 148 10.45 12.63 -21.65
N LEU A 149 9.63 11.66 -21.20
CA LEU A 149 9.91 10.79 -20.06
C LEU A 149 9.66 9.34 -20.47
N GLU A 150 10.65 8.48 -20.24
CA GLU A 150 10.48 7.04 -20.16
C GLU A 150 10.85 6.58 -18.75
N CYS A 151 9.94 5.81 -18.11
CA CYS A 151 10.13 5.32 -16.75
C CYS A 151 9.71 3.86 -16.66
N GLU A 152 10.51 3.04 -16.02
CA GLU A 152 10.16 1.68 -15.62
C GLU A 152 10.26 1.56 -14.09
N LEU A 153 9.18 1.07 -13.47
CA LEU A 153 9.05 0.84 -12.04
C LEU A 153 8.82 -0.65 -11.79
N ILE A 154 9.69 -1.28 -11.01
CA ILE A 154 9.57 -2.69 -10.64
C ILE A 154 9.44 -2.77 -9.13
N TYR A 155 8.24 -3.13 -8.65
CA TYR A 155 7.91 -3.28 -7.24
C TYR A 155 8.01 -4.75 -6.81
N ASP A 156 8.74 -5.00 -5.73
CA ASP A 156 8.76 -6.27 -5.04
C ASP A 156 7.60 -6.32 -4.04
N THR A 157 6.53 -7.02 -4.41
CA THR A 157 5.30 -7.08 -3.61
C THR A 157 5.25 -8.28 -2.68
N GLY A 158 6.19 -9.22 -2.82
CA GLY A 158 6.20 -10.45 -2.06
C GLY A 158 5.05 -11.39 -2.40
N ALA A 159 5.00 -12.53 -1.73
CA ALA A 159 4.14 -13.66 -2.06
C ALA A 159 2.64 -13.38 -1.97
N TYR A 160 2.22 -12.50 -1.08
CA TYR A 160 0.80 -12.20 -0.84
C TYR A 160 0.24 -11.07 -1.69
N ALA A 161 1.10 -10.31 -2.36
CA ALA A 161 0.80 -9.15 -3.20
C ALA A 161 -0.02 -8.02 -2.52
N HIS A 162 -1.00 -8.33 -1.70
CA HIS A 162 -1.88 -7.41 -0.95
C HIS A 162 -2.24 -6.15 -1.77
N LEU A 163 -1.80 -4.96 -1.35
CA LEU A 163 -1.98 -3.69 -2.07
C LEU A 163 -0.92 -3.42 -3.15
N GLY A 164 -0.06 -4.38 -3.49
CA GLY A 164 1.07 -4.16 -4.37
C GLY A 164 0.70 -3.59 -5.74
N GLY A 165 -0.41 -4.05 -6.33
CA GLY A 165 -0.94 -3.51 -7.59
C GLY A 165 -1.33 -2.04 -7.47
N GLU A 166 -2.13 -1.69 -6.47
CA GLU A 166 -2.59 -0.32 -6.20
C GLU A 166 -1.41 0.62 -5.92
N VAL A 167 -0.42 0.16 -5.14
CA VAL A 167 0.81 0.92 -4.85
C VAL A 167 1.63 1.16 -6.12
N MET A 168 1.73 0.16 -7.00
CA MET A 168 2.40 0.30 -8.29
C MET A 168 1.68 1.32 -9.18
N GLU A 169 0.35 1.25 -9.29
CA GLU A 169 -0.45 2.18 -10.09
C GLU A 169 -0.26 3.62 -9.61
N LEU A 170 -0.37 3.87 -8.30
CA LEU A 170 -0.09 5.18 -7.71
C LEU A 170 1.34 5.65 -7.98
N GLY A 171 2.31 4.74 -7.89
CA GLY A 171 3.70 5.05 -8.24
C GLY A 171 3.87 5.47 -9.71
N MET A 172 3.16 4.81 -10.62
CA MET A 172 3.16 5.15 -12.04
C MET A 172 2.51 6.50 -12.32
N GLU A 173 1.36 6.79 -11.70
CA GLU A 173 0.66 8.07 -11.83
C GLU A 173 1.54 9.25 -11.40
N HIS A 174 2.37 9.05 -10.39
CA HIS A 174 3.22 10.09 -9.81
C HIS A 174 4.66 10.09 -10.37
N ALA A 175 5.02 9.15 -11.23
CA ALA A 175 6.39 9.00 -11.76
C ALA A 175 6.91 10.24 -12.50
N GLY A 176 6.01 11.01 -13.11
CA GLY A 176 6.37 12.27 -13.79
C GLY A 176 6.60 13.45 -12.83
N GLY A 177 6.31 13.29 -11.52
CA GLY A 177 6.35 14.36 -10.54
C GLY A 177 5.38 15.51 -10.87
N PRO A 178 5.60 16.70 -10.32
CA PRO A 178 4.73 17.86 -10.54
C PRO A 178 5.02 18.58 -11.87
N TYR A 179 5.76 17.94 -12.76
CA TYR A 179 6.24 18.57 -13.98
C TYR A 179 5.26 18.39 -15.15
N ARG A 180 5.24 19.37 -16.03
CA ARG A 180 4.52 19.27 -17.30
C ARG A 180 5.41 18.64 -18.35
N ILE A 181 5.22 17.35 -18.60
CA ILE A 181 5.94 16.58 -19.63
C ILE A 181 4.94 16.14 -20.70
N PRO A 182 5.09 16.59 -21.96
CA PRO A 182 4.10 16.30 -23.00
C PRO A 182 4.11 14.84 -23.48
N HIS A 183 5.26 14.17 -23.46
CA HIS A 183 5.44 12.81 -23.94
C HIS A 183 5.93 11.88 -22.83
N ASN A 184 5.07 10.95 -22.39
CA ASN A 184 5.38 10.03 -21.29
C ASN A 184 5.16 8.59 -21.70
N LEU A 185 6.07 7.72 -21.29
CA LEU A 185 5.94 6.27 -21.34
C LEU A 185 6.38 5.71 -19.98
N ILE A 186 5.40 5.31 -19.16
CA ILE A 186 5.63 4.81 -17.82
C ILE A 186 5.15 3.37 -17.76
N ARG A 187 6.03 2.46 -17.36
CA ARG A 187 5.75 1.04 -17.20
C ARG A 187 5.93 0.63 -15.76
N GLY A 188 4.95 -0.10 -15.23
CA GLY A 188 5.00 -0.67 -13.89
C GLY A 188 4.89 -2.17 -13.91
N LYS A 189 5.62 -2.84 -13.01
CA LYS A 189 5.53 -4.28 -12.78
C LYS A 189 5.57 -4.58 -11.30
N CYS A 190 4.71 -5.51 -10.86
CA CYS A 190 4.82 -6.17 -9.57
C CYS A 190 5.49 -7.52 -9.75
N VAL A 191 6.48 -7.81 -8.92
CA VAL A 191 7.20 -9.08 -8.89
C VAL A 191 7.23 -9.67 -7.48
N HIS A 192 7.60 -10.95 -7.37
CA HIS A 192 7.84 -11.63 -6.10
C HIS A 192 9.33 -11.75 -5.83
#